data_5107c84102d52e77db70f6d5521019ac
#
_entry.id   5107c84102d52e77db70f6d5521019ac
#
_cell.length_a   1.000
_cell.length_b   1.000
_cell.length_c   1.000
_cell.angle_alpha   90.00
_cell.angle_beta   90.00
_cell.angle_gamma   90.00
#
_symmetry.space_group_name_H-M   'P 1'
#
loop_
_entity.id
_entity.type
_entity.pdbx_description
1 polymer ?
#
loop_
_entity_poly.entity_id
_entity_poly.type
_entity_poly.pdbx_seq_one_letter_code
_entity_poly.pdbx_strand_id
1 'polypeptide(L)'
;MRGLKKWMAGAFAALMTQSVLAGYTWNFPEPVTPIARETLHVHNLFMIIILIIFCGVLALMLYSFWAHRKSQGHQAAGFTAPRSTKQWLFVLAPFAVLLVIDYGVFGIPAYHAVKMYEDSKSDAELVVKVTGSQWMWQYEFPAEGVKFTSRLTTPREQIDNKEAKGENYLLEVDNPLVLPVGKKVRFITTSNDVIHSWWVPAFGVKRDAVPGFLREFWATVEKPGTYRGQCSELCGKEHAYMPVVVNVVPEEEFKAWIASRQKSGT
;
A
#
# COMPACT_ATOMS: atom_id res chain seq x y z
N MET A 1 -34.27 5.16 -28.80
CA MET A 1 -32.98 5.85 -28.57
C MET A 1 -33.01 6.97 -27.50
N ARG A 2 -34.09 7.73 -27.33
CA ARG A 2 -34.18 8.78 -26.28
C ARG A 2 -34.23 8.20 -24.83
N GLY A 3 -34.86 7.06 -24.62
CA GLY A 3 -34.91 6.39 -23.32
C GLY A 3 -33.56 5.90 -22.80
N LEU A 4 -32.77 5.26 -23.65
CA LEU A 4 -31.46 4.70 -23.27
C LEU A 4 -30.48 5.80 -22.82
N LYS A 5 -30.48 6.97 -23.48
CA LYS A 5 -29.63 8.12 -23.10
C LYS A 5 -30.02 8.67 -21.72
N LYS A 6 -31.30 8.67 -21.36
CA LYS A 6 -31.77 9.12 -20.03
C LYS A 6 -31.39 8.12 -18.93
N TRP A 7 -31.44 6.80 -19.20
CA TRP A 7 -31.01 5.76 -18.28
C TRP A 7 -29.50 5.78 -18.05
N MET A 8 -28.71 5.99 -19.12
CA MET A 8 -27.25 6.10 -18.99
C MET A 8 -26.83 7.36 -18.22
N ALA A 9 -27.49 8.49 -18.46
CA ALA A 9 -27.23 9.73 -17.72
C ALA A 9 -27.63 9.60 -16.23
N GLY A 10 -28.74 8.93 -15.93
CA GLY A 10 -29.18 8.66 -14.56
C GLY A 10 -28.23 7.71 -13.82
N ALA A 11 -27.75 6.64 -14.48
CA ALA A 11 -26.80 5.70 -13.91
C ALA A 11 -25.43 6.37 -13.65
N PHE A 12 -24.96 7.23 -14.56
CA PHE A 12 -23.72 7.99 -14.39
C PHE A 12 -23.83 9.00 -13.25
N ALA A 13 -24.96 9.71 -13.14
CA ALA A 13 -25.19 10.63 -12.02
C ALA A 13 -25.29 9.91 -10.67
N ALA A 14 -25.90 8.72 -10.60
CA ALA A 14 -26.00 7.91 -9.39
C ALA A 14 -24.61 7.37 -8.95
N LEU A 15 -23.74 7.01 -9.89
CA LEU A 15 -22.35 6.62 -9.61
C LEU A 15 -21.53 7.79 -9.04
N MET A 16 -21.75 9.01 -9.50
CA MET A 16 -21.04 10.19 -9.02
C MET A 16 -21.50 10.63 -7.62
N THR A 17 -22.77 10.44 -7.26
CA THR A 17 -23.28 10.83 -5.92
C THR A 17 -22.81 9.92 -4.81
N GLN A 18 -22.55 8.63 -5.08
CA GLN A 18 -21.99 7.71 -4.07
C GLN A 18 -20.54 8.04 -3.70
N SER A 19 -19.75 8.58 -4.61
CA SER A 19 -18.36 8.95 -4.36
C SER A 19 -18.20 10.09 -3.36
N VAL A 20 -19.18 10.98 -3.25
CA VAL A 20 -19.16 12.13 -2.34
C VAL A 20 -19.46 11.74 -0.89
N LEU A 21 -20.19 10.64 -0.67
CA LEU A 21 -20.63 10.23 0.67
C LEU A 21 -19.68 9.24 1.36
N ALA A 22 -18.77 8.61 0.62
CA ALA A 22 -17.95 7.51 1.14
C ALA A 22 -16.52 7.89 1.54
N GLY A 23 -16.07 9.13 1.30
CA GLY A 23 -14.70 9.57 1.59
C GLY A 23 -13.61 8.74 0.87
N TYR A 24 -13.96 8.05 -0.23
CA TYR A 24 -13.03 7.22 -0.98
C TYR A 24 -11.93 8.05 -1.64
N THR A 25 -10.69 7.69 -1.34
CA THR A 25 -9.54 8.13 -2.15
C THR A 25 -9.32 7.12 -3.28
N TRP A 26 -9.23 7.62 -4.52
CA TRP A 26 -9.02 6.79 -5.72
C TRP A 26 -7.58 6.31 -5.89
N ASN A 27 -6.68 6.72 -4.99
CA ASN A 27 -5.26 6.43 -5.06
C ASN A 27 -4.71 6.17 -3.66
N PHE A 28 -3.41 5.92 -3.56
CA PHE A 28 -2.74 5.77 -2.28
C PHE A 28 -2.90 7.02 -1.40
N PRO A 29 -2.77 6.87 -0.05
CA PRO A 29 -2.74 8.01 0.86
C PRO A 29 -1.67 9.02 0.46
N GLU A 30 -1.78 10.25 0.96
CA GLU A 30 -0.75 11.27 0.78
C GLU A 30 0.60 10.73 1.27
N PRO A 31 1.65 10.72 0.42
CA PRO A 31 2.94 10.19 0.81
C PRO A 31 3.64 11.14 1.77
N VAL A 32 4.15 10.61 2.86
CA VAL A 32 4.85 11.36 3.91
C VAL A 32 6.30 10.91 4.09
N THR A 33 6.75 9.99 3.24
CA THR A 33 8.14 9.52 3.20
C THR A 33 8.67 9.53 1.77
N PRO A 34 10.00 9.55 1.57
CA PRO A 34 10.60 9.40 0.25
C PRO A 34 10.18 8.10 -0.46
N ILE A 35 10.11 6.99 0.28
CA ILE A 35 9.69 5.68 -0.24
C ILE A 35 8.24 5.72 -0.74
N ALA A 36 7.33 6.32 0.04
CA ALA A 36 5.94 6.44 -0.36
C ALA A 36 5.77 7.31 -1.62
N ARG A 37 6.55 8.39 -1.77
CA ARG A 37 6.55 9.23 -2.97
C ARG A 37 7.00 8.47 -4.21
N GLU A 38 8.11 7.74 -4.09
CA GLU A 38 8.63 6.95 -5.21
C GLU A 38 7.65 5.84 -5.60
N THR A 39 7.07 5.15 -4.62
CA THR A 39 6.03 4.14 -4.85
C THR A 39 4.81 4.72 -5.58
N LEU A 40 4.34 5.89 -5.15
CA LEU A 40 3.22 6.58 -5.79
C LEU A 40 3.56 7.02 -7.21
N HIS A 41 4.78 7.52 -7.45
CA HIS A 41 5.25 7.89 -8.78
C HIS A 41 5.24 6.70 -9.75
N VAL A 42 5.87 5.59 -9.36
CA VAL A 42 5.90 4.36 -10.16
C VAL A 42 4.48 3.82 -10.40
N HIS A 43 3.64 3.82 -9.37
CA HIS A 43 2.25 3.39 -9.48
C HIS A 43 1.46 4.23 -10.49
N ASN A 44 1.55 5.56 -10.42
CA ASN A 44 0.82 6.45 -11.33
C ASN A 44 1.28 6.27 -12.78
N LEU A 45 2.59 6.13 -12.99
CA LEU A 45 3.14 5.84 -14.32
C LEU A 45 2.58 4.51 -14.87
N PHE A 46 2.58 3.47 -14.03
CA PHE A 46 2.03 2.16 -14.38
C PHE A 46 0.54 2.24 -14.73
N MET A 47 -0.26 2.94 -13.92
CA MET A 47 -1.69 3.10 -14.17
C MET A 47 -2.00 3.83 -15.47
N ILE A 48 -1.22 4.85 -15.84
CA ILE A 48 -1.38 5.56 -17.12
C ILE A 48 -1.11 4.61 -18.29
N ILE A 49 -0.04 3.82 -18.24
CA ILE A 49 0.32 2.89 -19.30
C ILE A 49 -0.73 1.78 -19.44
N ILE A 50 -1.17 1.20 -18.33
CA ILE A 50 -2.25 0.19 -18.35
C ILE A 50 -3.52 0.76 -18.96
N LEU A 51 -3.89 1.99 -18.60
CA LEU A 51 -5.09 2.63 -19.15
C LEU A 51 -4.99 2.81 -20.67
N ILE A 52 -3.83 3.24 -21.18
CA ILE A 52 -3.58 3.38 -22.62
C ILE A 52 -3.71 2.02 -23.31
N ILE A 53 -3.07 0.98 -22.78
CA ILE A 53 -3.15 -0.39 -23.34
C ILE A 53 -4.59 -0.90 -23.31
N PHE A 54 -5.26 -0.75 -22.16
CA PHE A 54 -6.66 -1.16 -21.99
C PHE A 54 -7.58 -0.49 -23.01
N CYS A 55 -7.51 0.84 -23.16
CA CYS A 55 -8.31 1.58 -24.13
C CYS A 55 -8.01 1.15 -25.57
N GLY A 56 -6.74 0.90 -25.90
CA GLY A 56 -6.33 0.40 -27.23
C GLY A 56 -6.91 -0.99 -27.53
N VAL A 57 -6.75 -1.92 -26.60
CA VAL A 57 -7.29 -3.28 -26.74
C VAL A 57 -8.82 -3.25 -26.81
N LEU A 58 -9.47 -2.51 -25.91
CA LEU A 58 -10.93 -2.35 -25.91
C LEU A 58 -11.44 -1.79 -27.23
N ALA A 59 -10.79 -0.75 -27.76
CA ALA A 59 -11.15 -0.17 -29.06
C ALA A 59 -11.04 -1.18 -30.21
N LEU A 60 -9.94 -1.97 -30.23
CA LEU A 60 -9.77 -3.04 -31.22
C LEU A 60 -10.85 -4.13 -31.09
N MET A 61 -11.19 -4.52 -29.86
CA MET A 61 -12.26 -5.50 -29.62
C MET A 61 -13.61 -4.98 -30.09
N LEU A 62 -13.97 -3.75 -29.70
CA LEU A 62 -15.25 -3.13 -30.11
C LEU A 62 -15.32 -2.95 -31.64
N TYR A 63 -14.21 -2.54 -32.25
CA TYR A 63 -14.10 -2.48 -33.71
C TYR A 63 -14.31 -3.85 -34.35
N SER A 64 -13.64 -4.91 -33.83
CA SER A 64 -13.81 -6.28 -34.34
C SER A 64 -15.25 -6.77 -34.22
N PHE A 65 -15.91 -6.54 -33.09
CA PHE A 65 -17.31 -6.92 -32.90
C PHE A 65 -18.24 -6.19 -33.84
N TRP A 66 -17.96 -4.93 -34.17
CA TRP A 66 -18.76 -4.16 -35.09
C TRP A 66 -18.48 -4.51 -36.57
N ALA A 67 -17.20 -4.53 -36.98
CA ALA A 67 -16.79 -4.69 -38.35
C ALA A 67 -16.87 -6.15 -38.85
N HIS A 68 -16.57 -7.13 -37.97
CA HIS A 68 -16.47 -8.56 -38.37
C HIS A 68 -17.63 -9.43 -37.85
N ARG A 69 -18.77 -8.78 -37.51
CA ARG A 69 -19.95 -9.52 -37.06
C ARG A 69 -20.52 -10.43 -38.18
N LYS A 70 -21.00 -11.62 -37.78
CA LYS A 70 -21.56 -12.62 -38.69
C LYS A 70 -22.71 -12.07 -39.57
N SER A 71 -23.50 -11.13 -39.07
CA SER A 71 -24.59 -10.48 -39.83
C SER A 71 -24.11 -9.68 -41.05
N GLN A 72 -22.81 -9.42 -41.18
CA GLN A 72 -22.21 -8.77 -42.35
C GLN A 72 -21.54 -9.77 -43.30
N GLY A 73 -21.80 -11.07 -43.15
CA GLY A 73 -21.27 -12.10 -44.03
C GLY A 73 -19.81 -12.50 -43.78
N HIS A 74 -19.18 -11.96 -42.72
CA HIS A 74 -17.82 -12.34 -42.37
C HIS A 74 -17.74 -13.78 -41.88
N GLN A 75 -16.77 -14.53 -42.39
CA GLN A 75 -16.40 -15.87 -41.93
C GLN A 75 -15.07 -15.80 -41.18
N ALA A 76 -14.89 -16.69 -40.19
CA ALA A 76 -13.65 -16.79 -39.46
C ALA A 76 -12.49 -17.17 -40.42
N ALA A 77 -11.41 -16.40 -40.39
CA ALA A 77 -10.20 -16.73 -41.10
C ALA A 77 -9.50 -17.90 -40.42
N GLY A 78 -9.16 -18.93 -41.18
CA GLY A 78 -8.31 -20.02 -40.70
C GLY A 78 -6.86 -19.55 -40.57
N PHE A 79 -6.38 -19.42 -39.34
CA PHE A 79 -4.98 -19.08 -39.06
C PHE A 79 -4.33 -20.24 -38.31
N THR A 80 -3.41 -20.93 -38.95
CA THR A 80 -2.73 -22.10 -38.36
C THR A 80 -1.29 -21.79 -37.91
N ALA A 81 -0.56 -20.96 -38.66
CA ALA A 81 0.79 -20.53 -38.33
C ALA A 81 1.16 -19.28 -39.14
N PRO A 82 2.03 -18.39 -38.64
CA PRO A 82 2.53 -17.25 -39.40
C PRO A 82 3.40 -17.74 -40.56
N ARG A 83 3.08 -17.34 -41.80
CA ARG A 83 3.76 -17.69 -43.03
C ARG A 83 4.45 -16.53 -43.73
N SER A 84 4.18 -15.31 -43.32
CA SER A 84 4.77 -14.09 -43.90
C SER A 84 5.40 -13.23 -42.83
N THR A 85 6.35 -12.37 -43.22
CA THR A 85 7.00 -11.39 -42.32
C THR A 85 5.98 -10.51 -41.61
N LYS A 86 4.91 -10.08 -42.29
CA LYS A 86 3.84 -9.27 -41.68
C LYS A 86 3.13 -10.05 -40.57
N GLN A 87 2.83 -11.30 -40.74
CA GLN A 87 2.21 -12.13 -39.71
C GLN A 87 3.13 -12.36 -38.51
N TRP A 88 4.43 -12.55 -38.74
CA TRP A 88 5.43 -12.64 -37.69
C TRP A 88 5.55 -11.32 -36.90
N LEU A 89 5.51 -10.17 -37.60
CA LEU A 89 5.47 -8.88 -36.92
C LEU A 89 4.25 -8.74 -35.98
N PHE A 90 3.08 -9.18 -36.40
CA PHE A 90 1.87 -9.19 -35.55
C PHE A 90 2.02 -10.09 -34.32
N VAL A 91 2.64 -11.26 -34.49
CA VAL A 91 2.88 -12.19 -33.37
C VAL A 91 3.91 -11.63 -32.39
N LEU A 92 4.98 -11.00 -32.91
CA LEU A 92 6.09 -10.51 -32.09
C LEU A 92 5.84 -9.11 -31.50
N ALA A 93 4.93 -8.31 -32.10
CA ALA A 93 4.68 -6.94 -31.64
C ALA A 93 4.29 -6.83 -30.15
N PRO A 94 3.37 -7.64 -29.59
CA PRO A 94 3.05 -7.56 -28.17
C PRO A 94 4.25 -7.88 -27.27
N PHE A 95 5.12 -8.81 -27.66
CA PHE A 95 6.34 -9.11 -26.90
C PHE A 95 7.34 -7.96 -26.96
N ALA A 96 7.50 -7.34 -28.12
CA ALA A 96 8.37 -6.16 -28.25
C ALA A 96 7.84 -4.98 -27.42
N VAL A 97 6.53 -4.75 -27.42
CA VAL A 97 5.89 -3.71 -26.60
C VAL A 97 6.13 -3.98 -25.12
N LEU A 98 5.94 -5.23 -24.65
CA LEU A 98 6.21 -5.61 -23.26
C LEU A 98 7.68 -5.39 -22.90
N LEU A 99 8.62 -5.82 -23.74
CA LEU A 99 10.06 -5.60 -23.49
C LEU A 99 10.40 -4.11 -23.37
N VAL A 100 9.86 -3.26 -24.23
CA VAL A 100 10.09 -1.81 -24.19
C VAL A 100 9.50 -1.20 -22.91
N ILE A 101 8.30 -1.64 -22.52
CA ILE A 101 7.65 -1.15 -21.29
C ILE A 101 8.43 -1.63 -20.07
N ASP A 102 8.71 -2.92 -19.95
CA ASP A 102 9.33 -3.50 -18.76
C ASP A 102 10.76 -3.01 -18.55
N TYR A 103 11.59 -2.99 -19.59
CA TYR A 103 13.00 -2.60 -19.45
C TYR A 103 13.22 -1.11 -19.68
N GLY A 104 12.51 -0.49 -20.65
CA GLY A 104 12.71 0.89 -21.02
C GLY A 104 12.02 1.89 -20.10
N VAL A 105 10.82 1.56 -19.62
CA VAL A 105 9.99 2.49 -18.83
C VAL A 105 10.00 2.16 -17.35
N PHE A 106 9.84 0.89 -16.97
CA PHE A 106 9.76 0.49 -15.56
C PHE A 106 11.07 0.02 -14.95
N GLY A 107 11.96 -0.60 -15.73
CA GLY A 107 13.16 -1.23 -15.20
C GLY A 107 14.02 -0.29 -14.35
N ILE A 108 14.26 0.92 -14.82
CA ILE A 108 15.08 1.91 -14.11
C ILE A 108 14.38 2.47 -12.88
N PRO A 109 13.12 3.00 -12.94
CA PRO A 109 12.41 3.48 -11.77
C PRO A 109 12.18 2.38 -10.72
N ALA A 110 11.81 1.18 -11.13
CA ALA A 110 11.61 0.05 -10.22
C ALA A 110 12.92 -0.34 -9.51
N TYR A 111 14.03 -0.38 -10.24
CA TYR A 111 15.35 -0.65 -9.64
C TYR A 111 15.72 0.40 -8.60
N HIS A 112 15.50 1.69 -8.88
CA HIS A 112 15.74 2.76 -7.91
C HIS A 112 14.87 2.64 -6.67
N ALA A 113 13.57 2.36 -6.85
CA ALA A 113 12.65 2.17 -5.74
C ALA A 113 13.06 0.98 -4.84
N VAL A 114 13.43 -0.16 -5.43
CA VAL A 114 13.90 -1.33 -4.69
C VAL A 114 15.20 -1.00 -3.94
N LYS A 115 16.17 -0.40 -4.62
CA LYS A 115 17.45 -0.04 -4.00
C LYS A 115 17.28 0.96 -2.85
N MET A 116 16.41 1.95 -3.02
CA MET A 116 16.06 2.89 -1.94
C MET A 116 15.43 2.15 -0.75
N TYR A 117 14.50 1.24 -1.01
CA TYR A 117 13.82 0.46 0.03
C TYR A 117 14.78 -0.44 0.82
N GLU A 118 15.79 -1.01 0.18
CA GLU A 118 16.77 -1.91 0.80
C GLU A 118 17.86 -1.19 1.61
N ASP A 119 18.05 0.11 1.41
CA ASP A 119 19.08 0.89 2.12
C ASP A 119 18.66 1.26 3.55
N SER A 120 18.48 0.24 4.39
CA SER A 120 18.03 0.41 5.78
C SER A 120 19.14 0.82 6.76
N LYS A 121 20.41 0.66 6.40
CA LYS A 121 21.54 0.83 7.31
C LYS A 121 22.28 2.15 7.15
N SER A 122 22.32 2.71 5.94
CA SER A 122 23.01 3.97 5.70
C SER A 122 22.33 5.10 6.46
N ASP A 123 23.11 5.87 7.21
CA ASP A 123 22.66 7.09 7.90
C ASP A 123 21.43 6.95 8.81
N ALA A 124 21.19 5.75 9.34
CA ALA A 124 20.10 5.54 10.31
C ALA A 124 20.45 6.21 11.64
N GLU A 125 19.60 7.16 12.05
CA GLU A 125 19.78 7.94 13.28
C GLU A 125 19.09 7.32 14.49
N LEU A 126 18.10 6.45 14.26
CA LEU A 126 17.33 5.79 15.29
C LEU A 126 17.04 4.34 14.86
N VAL A 127 17.05 3.43 15.82
CA VAL A 127 16.70 2.01 15.60
C VAL A 127 15.50 1.66 16.45
N VAL A 128 14.47 1.08 15.81
CA VAL A 128 13.28 0.56 16.47
C VAL A 128 13.13 -0.91 16.15
N LYS A 129 13.12 -1.75 17.19
CA LYS A 129 12.75 -3.16 17.05
C LYS A 129 11.25 -3.31 17.23
N VAL A 130 10.61 -3.99 16.28
CA VAL A 130 9.17 -4.26 16.26
C VAL A 130 8.96 -5.75 16.35
N THR A 131 8.31 -6.21 17.40
CA THR A 131 8.00 -7.64 17.59
C THR A 131 6.49 -7.84 17.57
N GLY A 132 6.02 -8.67 16.61
CA GLY A 132 4.62 -9.11 16.55
C GLY A 132 4.35 -10.24 17.53
N SER A 133 3.17 -10.22 18.11
CA SER A 133 2.61 -11.32 18.92
C SER A 133 1.09 -11.32 18.76
N GLN A 134 0.45 -12.45 18.97
CA GLN A 134 -1.01 -12.58 18.93
C GLN A 134 -1.65 -11.91 20.17
N TRP A 135 -2.30 -10.77 20.14
CA TRP A 135 -2.49 -9.83 19.00
C TRP A 135 -2.12 -8.44 19.48
N MET A 136 -0.85 -8.11 19.41
CA MET A 136 -0.27 -6.85 19.84
C MET A 136 1.08 -6.61 19.18
N TRP A 137 1.53 -5.37 19.20
CA TRP A 137 2.89 -5.00 18.84
C TRP A 137 3.72 -4.69 20.09
N GLN A 138 4.98 -5.08 20.08
CA GLN A 138 5.98 -4.67 21.06
C GLN A 138 7.01 -3.83 20.34
N TYR A 139 7.29 -2.65 20.88
CA TYR A 139 8.30 -1.73 20.39
C TYR A 139 9.45 -1.65 21.38
N GLU A 140 10.66 -1.61 20.85
CA GLU A 140 11.89 -1.48 21.64
C GLU A 140 12.83 -0.50 20.95
N PHE A 141 13.34 0.47 21.69
CA PHE A 141 14.39 1.41 21.30
C PHE A 141 15.67 0.95 22.02
N PRO A 142 16.52 0.13 21.37
CA PRO A 142 17.62 -0.54 22.07
C PRO A 142 18.68 0.42 22.65
N ALA A 143 18.98 1.50 21.91
CA ALA A 143 19.95 2.50 22.36
C ALA A 143 19.43 3.34 23.54
N GLU A 144 18.13 3.59 23.57
CA GLU A 144 17.45 4.40 24.60
C GLU A 144 17.01 3.58 25.80
N GLY A 145 17.04 2.24 25.70
CA GLY A 145 16.61 1.33 26.76
C GLY A 145 15.09 1.38 27.04
N VAL A 146 14.29 1.80 26.06
CA VAL A 146 12.82 1.91 26.18
C VAL A 146 12.16 0.73 25.49
N LYS A 147 11.21 0.07 26.17
CA LYS A 147 10.45 -1.06 25.66
C LYS A 147 9.02 -0.99 26.16
N PHE A 148 8.03 -1.19 25.28
CA PHE A 148 6.61 -1.18 25.62
C PHE A 148 5.76 -2.01 24.64
N THR A 149 4.53 -2.31 25.05
CA THR A 149 3.53 -2.95 24.21
C THR A 149 2.46 -1.98 23.76
N SER A 150 1.89 -2.24 22.60
CA SER A 150 0.84 -1.45 21.96
C SER A 150 -0.33 -2.38 21.61
N ARG A 151 -1.51 -2.09 22.12
CA ARG A 151 -2.70 -2.92 21.98
C ARG A 151 -3.90 -2.08 21.57
N LEU A 152 -4.86 -2.73 20.91
CA LEU A 152 -6.12 -2.13 20.54
C LEU A 152 -6.86 -1.59 21.77
N THR A 153 -7.41 -0.37 21.63
CA THR A 153 -8.26 0.28 22.67
C THR A 153 -9.74 0.33 22.29
N THR A 154 -10.14 -0.11 21.11
CA THR A 154 -11.54 -0.11 20.70
C THR A 154 -12.38 -0.92 21.70
N PRO A 155 -13.43 -0.33 22.31
CA PRO A 155 -14.29 -0.99 23.26
C PRO A 155 -14.95 -2.25 22.66
N ARG A 156 -15.11 -3.29 23.49
CA ARG A 156 -15.72 -4.54 23.06
C ARG A 156 -17.15 -4.36 22.58
N GLU A 157 -17.87 -3.41 23.19
CA GLU A 157 -19.24 -3.04 22.85
C GLU A 157 -19.37 -2.56 21.40
N GLN A 158 -18.38 -1.82 20.91
CA GLN A 158 -18.31 -1.41 19.51
C GLN A 158 -18.02 -2.59 18.58
N ILE A 159 -17.13 -3.50 19.01
CA ILE A 159 -16.79 -4.70 18.24
C ILE A 159 -17.99 -5.61 18.10
N ASP A 160 -18.74 -5.79 19.18
CA ASP A 160 -19.95 -6.62 19.23
C ASP A 160 -21.20 -5.93 18.63
N ASN A 161 -21.06 -4.74 18.04
CA ASN A 161 -22.13 -3.91 17.47
C ASN A 161 -23.23 -3.54 18.48
N LYS A 162 -22.89 -3.40 19.76
CA LYS A 162 -23.77 -2.92 20.83
C LYS A 162 -23.75 -1.41 20.96
N GLU A 163 -22.68 -0.78 20.49
CA GLU A 163 -22.49 0.67 20.44
C GLU A 163 -22.08 1.13 19.04
N ALA A 164 -22.28 2.42 18.75
CA ALA A 164 -21.86 3.03 17.50
C ALA A 164 -20.34 3.02 17.37
N LYS A 165 -19.84 2.71 16.18
CA LYS A 165 -18.40 2.70 15.89
C LYS A 165 -17.87 4.13 15.83
N GLY A 166 -16.76 4.38 16.52
CA GLY A 166 -16.03 5.64 16.44
C GLY A 166 -15.35 5.87 15.09
N GLU A 167 -14.88 7.08 14.84
CA GLU A 167 -14.21 7.47 13.58
C GLU A 167 -12.99 6.58 13.28
N ASN A 168 -12.18 6.28 14.31
CA ASN A 168 -10.98 5.44 14.19
C ASN A 168 -11.23 4.01 14.69
N TYR A 169 -12.40 3.45 14.38
CA TYR A 169 -12.76 2.09 14.76
C TYR A 169 -11.68 1.08 14.36
N LEU A 170 -11.18 0.29 15.32
CA LEU A 170 -10.08 -0.67 15.19
C LEU A 170 -8.72 -0.07 14.80
N LEU A 171 -8.53 1.24 14.94
CA LEU A 171 -7.31 1.95 14.52
C LEU A 171 -6.69 2.79 15.65
N GLU A 172 -7.05 2.55 16.91
CA GLU A 172 -6.49 3.23 18.07
C GLU A 172 -5.83 2.24 19.02
N VAL A 173 -4.74 2.68 19.68
CA VAL A 173 -3.96 1.86 20.61
C VAL A 173 -3.73 2.58 21.94
N ASP A 174 -3.45 1.81 22.99
CA ASP A 174 -3.08 2.30 24.33
C ASP A 174 -1.73 3.05 24.36
N ASN A 175 -0.74 2.55 23.61
CA ASN A 175 0.61 3.10 23.55
C ASN A 175 1.06 3.26 22.09
N PRO A 176 0.83 4.42 21.46
CA PRO A 176 1.34 4.71 20.13
C PRO A 176 2.88 4.68 20.09
N LEU A 177 3.43 4.24 18.95
CA LEU A 177 4.84 4.43 18.66
C LEU A 177 5.09 5.91 18.40
N VAL A 178 6.09 6.50 19.07
CA VAL A 178 6.47 7.90 18.85
C VAL A 178 7.79 7.96 18.10
N LEU A 179 7.84 8.80 17.05
CA LEU A 179 9.02 8.97 16.21
C LEU A 179 9.34 10.45 15.99
N PRO A 180 10.62 10.82 15.86
CA PRO A 180 10.99 12.19 15.52
C PRO A 180 10.79 12.45 14.02
N VAL A 181 10.27 13.63 13.67
CA VAL A 181 10.11 14.07 12.28
C VAL A 181 11.47 14.29 11.60
N GLY A 182 11.57 13.93 10.34
CA GLY A 182 12.76 14.18 9.50
C GLY A 182 13.96 13.27 9.76
N LYS A 183 13.90 12.38 10.77
CA LYS A 183 14.99 11.45 11.08
C LYS A 183 14.81 10.12 10.34
N LYS A 184 15.91 9.55 9.86
CA LYS A 184 15.92 8.21 9.28
C LYS A 184 15.85 7.16 10.38
N VAL A 185 14.73 6.48 10.48
CA VAL A 185 14.49 5.41 11.45
C VAL A 185 14.64 4.07 10.76
N ARG A 186 15.54 3.23 11.28
CA ARG A 186 15.69 1.83 10.89
C ARG A 186 14.79 0.97 11.76
N PHE A 187 13.95 0.19 11.14
CA PHE A 187 13.09 -0.77 11.80
C PHE A 187 13.62 -2.18 11.63
N ILE A 188 13.56 -2.97 12.71
CA ILE A 188 13.91 -4.38 12.71
C ILE A 188 12.68 -5.16 13.16
N THR A 189 12.06 -5.92 12.26
CA THR A 189 10.84 -6.67 12.55
C THR A 189 11.13 -8.15 12.81
N THR A 190 10.43 -8.72 13.77
CA THR A 190 10.40 -10.16 14.10
C THR A 190 9.06 -10.52 14.74
N SER A 191 8.85 -11.80 15.04
CA SER A 191 7.66 -12.29 15.74
C SER A 191 8.03 -13.32 16.80
N ASN A 192 7.21 -13.42 17.84
CA ASN A 192 7.33 -14.42 18.89
C ASN A 192 6.53 -15.70 18.63
N ASP A 193 5.57 -15.67 17.71
CA ASP A 193 4.60 -16.77 17.51
C ASP A 193 4.37 -17.10 16.04
N VAL A 194 3.48 -16.39 15.35
CA VAL A 194 3.15 -16.58 13.93
C VAL A 194 3.67 -15.43 13.09
N ILE A 195 3.50 -15.49 11.77
CA ILE A 195 3.85 -14.37 10.90
C ILE A 195 2.81 -13.25 11.09
N HIS A 196 3.29 -12.04 11.28
CA HIS A 196 2.56 -10.78 11.23
C HIS A 196 3.17 -9.89 10.16
N SER A 197 2.55 -8.78 9.81
CA SER A 197 3.16 -7.79 8.91
C SER A 197 2.86 -6.37 9.41
N TRP A 198 3.90 -5.62 9.70
CA TRP A 198 3.79 -4.23 10.12
C TRP A 198 3.58 -3.34 8.91
N TRP A 199 2.49 -2.59 8.88
CA TRP A 199 2.11 -1.78 7.73
C TRP A 199 1.52 -0.44 8.16
N VAL A 200 2.06 0.64 7.62
CA VAL A 200 1.50 2.00 7.69
C VAL A 200 1.40 2.53 6.26
N PRO A 201 0.20 2.62 5.70
CA PRO A 201 -0.01 3.00 4.29
C PRO A 201 0.67 4.31 3.89
N ALA A 202 0.57 5.35 4.72
CA ALA A 202 1.16 6.66 4.45
C ALA A 202 2.70 6.66 4.39
N PHE A 203 3.34 5.67 5.02
CA PHE A 203 4.80 5.51 4.95
C PHE A 203 5.27 4.78 3.68
N GLY A 204 4.36 4.14 2.95
CA GLY A 204 4.69 3.34 1.78
C GLY A 204 5.47 2.07 2.09
N VAL A 205 5.48 1.62 3.33
CA VAL A 205 6.22 0.44 3.78
C VAL A 205 5.29 -0.59 4.40
N LYS A 206 5.55 -1.85 4.04
CA LYS A 206 4.97 -3.04 4.62
C LYS A 206 6.10 -4.05 4.81
N ARG A 207 6.25 -4.60 6.02
CA ARG A 207 7.30 -5.57 6.30
C ARG A 207 6.79 -6.66 7.23
N ASP A 208 6.99 -7.91 6.80
CA ASP A 208 6.63 -9.08 7.57
C ASP A 208 7.52 -9.21 8.82
N ALA A 209 6.88 -9.59 9.91
CA ALA A 209 7.49 -9.98 11.17
C ALA A 209 7.42 -11.51 11.27
N VAL A 210 8.53 -12.18 10.93
CA VAL A 210 8.60 -13.64 10.78
C VAL A 210 9.31 -14.26 11.99
N PRO A 211 8.74 -15.29 12.63
CA PRO A 211 9.40 -15.98 13.75
C PRO A 211 10.79 -16.51 13.36
N GLY A 212 11.79 -16.25 14.19
CA GLY A 212 13.15 -16.70 13.97
C GLY A 212 13.97 -15.90 12.96
N PHE A 213 13.37 -14.89 12.30
CA PHE A 213 14.06 -14.01 11.35
C PHE A 213 14.01 -12.55 11.80
N LEU A 214 15.07 -11.81 11.47
CA LEU A 214 15.12 -10.36 11.59
C LEU A 214 15.00 -9.76 10.18
N ARG A 215 13.93 -9.02 9.94
CA ARG A 215 13.69 -8.29 8.70
C ARG A 215 13.91 -6.81 8.94
N GLU A 216 14.42 -6.11 7.95
CA GLU A 216 14.75 -4.70 8.10
C GLU A 216 14.03 -3.85 7.05
N PHE A 217 13.69 -2.64 7.44
CA PHE A 217 13.26 -1.56 6.55
C PHE A 217 13.57 -0.22 7.22
N TRP A 218 13.31 0.86 6.53
CA TRP A 218 13.50 2.20 7.07
C TRP A 218 12.37 3.14 6.64
N ALA A 219 12.21 4.23 7.37
CA ALA A 219 11.36 5.34 7.01
C ALA A 219 11.94 6.66 7.53
N THR A 220 11.82 7.71 6.74
CA THR A 220 12.00 9.10 7.19
C THR A 220 10.66 9.78 7.00
N VAL A 221 9.98 10.08 8.10
CA VAL A 221 8.67 10.74 8.04
C VAL A 221 8.87 12.25 8.08
N GLU A 222 8.45 12.92 7.01
CA GLU A 222 8.78 14.33 6.76
C GLU A 222 7.75 15.31 7.36
N LYS A 223 6.57 14.83 7.74
CA LYS A 223 5.50 15.65 8.31
C LYS A 223 5.12 15.15 9.70
N PRO A 224 5.02 16.02 10.72
CA PRO A 224 4.47 15.62 12.01
C PRO A 224 2.99 15.26 11.88
N GLY A 225 2.50 14.35 12.73
CA GLY A 225 1.11 13.93 12.73
C GLY A 225 0.92 12.51 13.25
N THR A 226 -0.33 12.05 13.29
CA THR A 226 -0.69 10.69 13.69
C THR A 226 -0.99 9.84 12.46
N TYR A 227 -0.24 8.77 12.29
CA TYR A 227 -0.36 7.85 11.17
C TYR A 227 -0.85 6.50 11.66
N ARG A 228 -1.81 5.94 10.93
CA ARG A 228 -2.48 4.69 11.29
C ARG A 228 -2.22 3.62 10.25
N GLY A 229 -2.09 2.41 10.75
CA GLY A 229 -1.91 1.20 9.98
C GLY A 229 -2.44 0.00 10.74
N GLN A 230 -2.10 -1.19 10.27
CA GLN A 230 -2.59 -2.43 10.88
C GLN A 230 -1.69 -3.60 10.52
N CYS A 231 -1.88 -4.73 11.19
CA CYS A 231 -1.33 -6.00 10.76
C CYS A 231 -1.87 -6.34 9.37
N SER A 232 -1.00 -6.70 8.44
CA SER A 232 -1.36 -7.01 7.05
C SER A 232 -0.95 -8.42 6.61
N GLU A 233 -0.67 -9.33 7.56
CA GLU A 233 -0.51 -10.76 7.34
C GLU A 233 -1.43 -11.52 8.29
N LEU A 234 -2.23 -12.46 7.78
CA LEU A 234 -3.22 -13.20 8.56
C LEU A 234 -2.54 -13.98 9.70
N CYS A 235 -2.79 -13.55 10.93
CA CYS A 235 -2.14 -14.06 12.13
C CYS A 235 -3.11 -14.73 13.13
N GLY A 236 -4.32 -15.05 12.73
CA GLY A 236 -5.33 -15.75 13.56
C GLY A 236 -6.63 -14.98 13.72
N LYS A 237 -7.45 -15.38 14.70
CA LYS A 237 -8.84 -14.91 14.85
C LYS A 237 -8.98 -13.40 15.16
N GLU A 238 -7.99 -12.80 15.79
CA GLU A 238 -7.99 -11.38 16.14
C GLU A 238 -7.02 -10.55 15.27
N HIS A 239 -6.73 -11.05 14.06
CA HIS A 239 -5.87 -10.37 13.10
C HIS A 239 -6.26 -8.89 12.86
N ALA A 240 -7.55 -8.58 12.80
CA ALA A 240 -8.05 -7.22 12.63
C ALA A 240 -7.91 -6.34 13.89
N TYR A 241 -7.50 -6.90 15.03
CA TYR A 241 -7.48 -6.23 16.34
C TYR A 241 -6.08 -5.89 16.82
N MET A 242 -5.11 -5.79 15.92
CA MET A 242 -3.75 -5.34 16.21
C MET A 242 -3.32 -4.20 15.26
N PRO A 243 -3.87 -3.01 15.47
CA PRO A 243 -3.52 -1.84 14.68
C PRO A 243 -2.11 -1.33 14.98
N VAL A 244 -1.64 -0.44 14.12
CA VAL A 244 -0.41 0.33 14.28
C VAL A 244 -0.80 1.81 14.36
N VAL A 245 -0.35 2.51 15.40
CA VAL A 245 -0.47 3.96 15.50
C VAL A 245 0.91 4.55 15.73
N VAL A 246 1.28 5.50 14.89
CA VAL A 246 2.56 6.21 14.96
C VAL A 246 2.32 7.70 15.10
N ASN A 247 2.79 8.29 16.19
CA ASN A 247 2.81 9.72 16.42
C ASN A 247 4.18 10.27 16.03
N VAL A 248 4.24 11.05 14.96
CA VAL A 248 5.45 11.72 14.51
C VAL A 248 5.46 13.13 15.06
N VAL A 249 6.49 13.45 15.84
CA VAL A 249 6.57 14.67 16.63
C VAL A 249 7.90 15.40 16.39
N PRO A 250 8.02 16.68 16.75
CA PRO A 250 9.30 17.38 16.77
C PRO A 250 10.35 16.65 17.64
N GLU A 251 11.64 16.81 17.31
CA GLU A 251 12.73 16.10 17.98
C GLU A 251 12.76 16.34 19.50
N GLU A 252 12.47 17.55 19.94
CA GLU A 252 12.47 17.87 21.40
C GLU A 252 11.33 17.15 22.15
N GLU A 253 10.17 17.03 21.52
CA GLU A 253 9.03 16.30 22.08
C GLU A 253 9.34 14.79 22.14
N PHE A 254 9.99 14.24 21.10
CA PHE A 254 10.46 12.87 21.10
C PHE A 254 11.46 12.59 22.24
N LYS A 255 12.45 13.48 22.46
CA LYS A 255 13.41 13.35 23.56
C LYS A 255 12.71 13.38 24.92
N ALA A 256 11.75 14.29 25.11
CA ALA A 256 10.95 14.36 26.34
C ALA A 256 10.14 13.09 26.56
N TRP A 257 9.56 12.53 25.50
CA TRP A 257 8.82 11.26 25.56
C TRP A 257 9.74 10.10 25.95
N ILE A 258 10.91 9.94 25.33
CA ILE A 258 11.92 8.91 25.70
C ILE A 258 12.28 9.04 27.19
N ALA A 259 12.60 10.25 27.66
CA ALA A 259 12.97 10.49 29.06
C ALA A 259 11.85 10.12 30.04
N SER A 260 10.59 10.34 29.66
CA SER A 260 9.43 9.95 30.48
C SER A 260 9.30 8.44 30.59
N ARG A 261 9.54 7.70 29.49
CA ARG A 261 9.45 6.24 29.45
C ARG A 261 10.60 5.57 30.23
N GLN A 262 11.80 6.12 30.16
CA GLN A 262 12.94 5.63 30.95
C GLN A 262 12.69 5.73 32.46
N LYS A 263 12.01 6.79 32.93
CA LYS A 263 11.66 6.98 34.34
C LYS A 263 10.57 6.03 34.83
N SER A 264 9.65 5.63 33.96
CA SER A 264 8.54 4.75 34.33
C SER A 264 8.93 3.27 34.38
N GLY A 265 10.13 2.89 33.95
CA GLY A 265 10.65 1.51 34.03
C GLY A 265 9.89 0.50 33.17
N THR A 266 9.14 0.98 32.22
CA THR A 266 8.32 0.14 31.30
C THR A 266 8.52 0.57 29.86
#